data_78bb1e72ba8dfc9e2e899ffa8271efca
#
_entry.id   78bb1e72ba8dfc9e2e899ffa8271efca
#
_cell.length_a   1.000
_cell.length_b   1.000
_cell.length_c   1.000
_cell.angle_alpha   90.00
_cell.angle_beta   90.00
_cell.angle_gamma   90.00
#
_symmetry.space_group_name_H-M   'P 1'
#
loop_
_entity.id
_entity.type
_entity.pdbx_description
1 polymer ?
#
loop_
_entity_poly.entity_id
_entity_poly.type
_entity_poly.pdbx_seq_one_letter_code
_entity_poly.pdbx_strand_id
1 'polypeptide(L)' 'GAYDWLTPPAWGREAARHLSSSRHVVFRALGHGVAVQDACAARLRAAFIEDPEPKKALVCRADTPLNFTAAYERARNLP' A
#
# COMPACT_ATOMS: atom_id res chain seq x y z
N GLY A 1 4.35 0.37 2.75
CA GLY A 1 3.58 0.98 3.81
C GLY A 1 4.32 2.10 4.52
N ALA A 2 3.58 3.06 5.05
CA ALA A 2 4.18 4.20 5.76
C ALA A 2 4.95 3.78 7.01
N TYR A 3 4.53 2.68 7.63
CA TYR A 3 5.17 2.13 8.83
C TYR A 3 6.20 1.04 8.54
N ASP A 4 6.64 0.92 7.29
CA ASP A 4 7.63 -0.08 6.90
C ASP A 4 9.01 0.33 7.41
N TRP A 5 9.54 -0.44 8.37
CA TRP A 5 10.85 -0.19 8.97
C TRP A 5 11.97 -0.96 8.26
N LEU A 6 11.64 -1.97 7.46
CA LEU A 6 12.62 -2.75 6.68
C LEU A 6 12.98 -2.06 5.37
N THR A 7 11.96 -1.67 4.62
CA THR A 7 12.10 -0.98 3.34
C THR A 7 11.22 0.27 3.36
N PRO A 8 11.70 1.37 3.97
CA PRO A 8 10.89 2.58 4.13
C PRO A 8 10.40 3.16 2.81
N PRO A 9 9.28 3.90 2.81
CA PRO A 9 8.74 4.53 1.60
C PRO A 9 9.74 5.41 0.85
N ALA A 10 10.69 6.01 1.56
CA ALA A 10 11.73 6.84 0.95
C ALA A 10 12.58 6.05 -0.06
N TRP A 11 12.83 4.78 0.19
CA TRP A 11 13.59 3.92 -0.72
C TRP A 11 12.82 3.64 -2.01
N GLY A 12 11.51 3.40 -1.89
CA GLY A 12 10.65 3.22 -3.07
C GLY A 12 10.55 4.49 -3.89
N ARG A 13 10.46 5.63 -3.23
CA ARG A 13 10.45 6.94 -3.88
C ARG A 13 11.73 7.19 -4.65
N GLU A 14 12.88 6.88 -4.05
CA GLU A 14 14.18 7.01 -4.71
C GLU A 14 14.30 6.09 -5.92
N ALA A 15 13.89 4.82 -5.78
CA ALA A 15 13.88 3.88 -6.89
C ALA A 15 12.98 4.36 -8.04
N ALA A 16 11.80 4.89 -7.73
CA ALA A 16 10.85 5.37 -8.73
C ALA A 16 11.40 6.52 -9.56
N ARG A 17 12.29 7.35 -9.01
CA ARG A 17 12.90 8.46 -9.72
C ARG A 17 13.73 8.03 -10.93
N HIS A 18 14.23 6.80 -10.91
CA HIS A 18 15.06 6.25 -11.98
C HIS A 18 14.30 5.37 -12.97
N LEU A 19 12.98 5.27 -12.81
CA LEU A 19 12.12 4.44 -13.65
C LEU A 19 11.13 5.34 -14.39
N SER A 20 11.13 5.27 -15.71
CA SER A 20 10.33 6.16 -16.56
C SER A 20 8.83 5.87 -16.50
N SER A 21 8.45 4.62 -16.22
CA SER A 21 7.05 4.17 -16.20
C SER A 21 6.70 3.56 -14.84
N SER A 22 7.00 4.29 -13.76
CA SER A 22 6.76 3.82 -12.41
C SER A 22 5.59 4.56 -11.75
N ARG A 23 4.98 3.91 -10.77
CA ARG A 23 3.97 4.49 -9.91
C ARG A 23 4.28 4.10 -8.47
N HIS A 24 4.47 5.08 -7.62
CA HIS A 24 4.78 4.88 -6.20
C HIS A 24 3.57 5.26 -5.36
N VAL A 25 3.03 4.30 -4.62
CA VAL A 25 1.86 4.49 -3.76
C VAL A 25 2.22 4.10 -2.34
N VAL A 26 1.97 5.01 -1.39
CA VAL A 26 2.24 4.78 0.03
C VAL A 26 0.91 4.54 0.76
N PHE A 27 0.81 3.44 1.49
CA PHE A 27 -0.36 3.11 2.31
C PHE A 27 -0.08 3.52 3.76
N ARG A 28 -0.80 4.51 4.25
CA ARG A 28 -0.51 5.17 5.54
C ARG A 28 -0.63 4.25 6.74
N ALA A 29 -1.56 3.30 6.71
CA ALA A 29 -1.87 2.44 7.86
C ALA A 29 -1.16 1.09 7.83
N LEU A 30 -0.25 0.86 6.88
CA LEU A 30 0.37 -0.44 6.67
C LEU A 30 1.87 -0.39 6.88
N GLY A 31 2.44 -1.54 7.22
CA GLY A 31 3.87 -1.75 7.36
C GLY A 31 4.46 -2.46 6.14
N HIS A 32 5.34 -3.41 6.40
CA HIS A 32 6.00 -4.18 5.35
C HIS A 32 5.05 -5.19 4.70
N GLY A 33 5.20 -5.39 3.40
CA GLY A 33 4.42 -6.38 2.66
C GLY A 33 2.98 -5.95 2.39
N VAL A 34 2.78 -4.72 1.93
CA VAL A 34 1.47 -4.11 1.68
C VAL A 34 0.56 -4.98 0.82
N ALA A 35 1.08 -5.53 -0.28
CA ALA A 35 0.26 -6.32 -1.20
C ALA A 35 -0.15 -7.68 -0.62
N VAL A 36 0.47 -8.13 0.46
CA VAL A 36 0.06 -9.33 1.19
C VAL A 36 -1.04 -8.99 2.20
N GLN A 37 -1.01 -7.79 2.77
CA GLN A 37 -1.90 -7.38 3.85
C GLN A 37 -3.19 -6.70 3.37
N ASP A 38 -3.16 -6.10 2.19
CA ASP A 38 -4.29 -5.32 1.68
C ASP A 38 -4.72 -5.81 0.30
N ALA A 39 -5.99 -6.19 0.19
CA ALA A 39 -6.54 -6.74 -1.05
C ALA A 39 -6.54 -5.73 -2.19
N CYS A 40 -6.82 -4.45 -1.91
CA CYS A 40 -6.80 -3.42 -2.94
C CYS A 40 -5.37 -3.19 -3.45
N ALA A 41 -4.37 -3.20 -2.56
CA ALA A 41 -2.98 -3.08 -2.95
C ALA A 41 -2.54 -4.25 -3.84
N ALA A 42 -2.99 -5.47 -3.52
CA ALA A 42 -2.71 -6.65 -4.34
C ALA A 42 -3.31 -6.50 -5.74
N ARG A 43 -4.54 -6.02 -5.85
CA ARG A 43 -5.20 -5.77 -7.13
C ARG A 43 -4.53 -4.66 -7.91
N LEU A 44 -4.11 -3.60 -7.24
CA LEU A 44 -3.39 -2.48 -7.86
C LEU A 44 -2.08 -2.96 -8.48
N ARG A 45 -1.34 -3.78 -7.76
CA ARG A 45 -0.09 -4.38 -8.25
C ARG A 45 -0.34 -5.25 -9.48
N ALA A 46 -1.32 -6.15 -9.42
CA ALA A 46 -1.66 -7.04 -10.52
C ALA A 46 -2.11 -6.27 -11.76
N ALA A 47 -2.96 -5.26 -11.59
CA ALA A 47 -3.43 -4.42 -12.68
C ALA A 47 -2.29 -3.65 -13.34
N PHE A 48 -1.34 -3.15 -12.56
CA PHE A 48 -0.19 -2.43 -13.10
C PHE A 48 0.74 -3.35 -13.90
N ILE A 49 0.95 -4.58 -13.42
CA ILE A 49 1.77 -5.58 -14.15
C ILE A 49 1.13 -5.92 -15.49
N GLU A 50 -0.19 -6.03 -15.52
CA GLU A 50 -0.94 -6.36 -16.74
C GLU A 50 -0.95 -5.19 -17.74
N ASP A 51 -1.17 -3.97 -17.23
CA ASP A 51 -1.23 -2.75 -18.04
C ASP A 51 -0.74 -1.56 -17.22
N PRO A 52 0.52 -1.13 -17.39
CA PRO A 52 1.07 -0.01 -16.62
C PRO A 52 0.44 1.35 -16.98
N GLU A 53 -0.28 1.43 -18.11
CA GLU A 53 -0.98 2.65 -18.54
C GLU A 53 -2.48 2.34 -18.75
N PRO A 54 -3.22 1.98 -17.68
CA PRO A 54 -4.60 1.56 -17.83
C PRO A 54 -5.50 2.72 -18.24
N LYS A 55 -6.50 2.43 -19.08
CA LYS A 55 -7.55 3.39 -19.45
C LYS A 55 -8.43 3.78 -18.26
N LYS A 56 -8.58 2.86 -17.30
CA LYS A 56 -9.25 3.10 -16.02
C LYS A 56 -8.23 2.87 -14.90
N ALA A 57 -7.92 3.92 -14.16
CA ALA A 57 -7.06 3.81 -13.00
C ALA A 57 -7.80 3.11 -11.85
N LEU A 58 -7.22 2.04 -11.32
CA LEU A 58 -7.65 1.48 -10.05
C LEU A 58 -7.09 2.36 -8.94
N VAL A 59 -7.97 2.84 -8.07
CA VAL A 59 -7.59 3.72 -6.94
C VAL A 59 -7.89 3.01 -5.63
N CYS A 60 -6.88 2.95 -4.77
CA CYS A 60 -7.01 2.45 -3.41
C CYS A 60 -7.02 3.62 -2.43
N ARG A 61 -7.71 3.45 -1.29
CA ARG A 61 -7.70 4.43 -0.20
C ARG A 61 -6.40 4.30 0.59
N ALA A 62 -5.32 4.70 -0.02
CA ALA A 62 -3.98 4.58 0.55
C ALA A 62 -3.73 5.56 1.70
N ASP A 63 -4.54 6.60 1.82
CA ASP A 63 -4.43 7.67 2.81
C ASP A 63 -5.22 7.41 4.10
N THR A 64 -5.92 6.28 4.21
CA THR A 64 -6.66 5.93 5.44
C THR A 64 -5.70 5.83 6.63
N PRO A 65 -5.90 6.63 7.68
CA PRO A 65 -5.02 6.58 8.85
C PRO A 65 -5.22 5.32 9.69
N LEU A 66 -4.21 4.98 10.46
CA LEU A 66 -4.30 3.88 11.41
C LEU A 66 -5.32 4.22 12.50
N ASN A 67 -6.24 3.28 12.79
CA ASN A 67 -7.26 3.45 13.81
C ASN A 67 -7.00 2.48 14.96
N PHE A 68 -6.34 2.96 16.00
CA PHE A 68 -5.99 2.15 17.17
C PHE A 68 -7.22 1.74 17.98
N THR A 69 -8.26 2.56 18.02
CA THR A 69 -9.51 2.24 18.73
C THR A 69 -10.18 1.04 18.10
N ALA A 70 -10.34 1.04 16.78
CA ALA A 70 -10.94 -0.08 16.07
C ALA A 70 -10.09 -1.36 16.20
N ALA A 71 -8.77 -1.24 16.17
CA ALA A 71 -7.86 -2.37 16.36
C ALA A 71 -8.01 -2.96 17.76
N TYR A 72 -8.09 -2.11 18.77
CA TYR A 72 -8.30 -2.51 20.17
C TYR A 72 -9.64 -3.24 20.34
N GLU A 73 -10.71 -2.70 19.79
CA GLU A 73 -12.04 -3.32 19.88
C GLU A 73 -12.08 -4.69 19.24
N ARG A 74 -11.42 -4.86 18.06
CA ARG A 74 -11.31 -6.18 17.42
C ARG A 74 -10.54 -7.17 18.28
N ALA A 75 -9.42 -6.75 18.86
CA ALA A 75 -8.59 -7.60 19.71
C ALA A 75 -9.34 -8.04 20.98
N ARG A 76 -10.09 -7.11 21.59
CA ARG A 76 -10.87 -7.37 22.79
C ARG A 76 -11.96 -8.42 22.59
N ASN A 77 -12.50 -8.54 21.39
CA ASN A 77 -13.59 -9.47 21.04
C ASN A 77 -13.10 -10.83 20.54
N LEU A 78 -11.80 -11.06 20.51
CA LEU A 78 -11.25 -12.37 20.16
C LEU A 78 -11.54 -13.39 21.27
N PRO A 79 -11.84 -14.67 20.91
CA PRO A 79 -12.08 -15.73 21.89
C PRO A 79 -10.84 -16.09 22.71
#